data_63ee1517bf363fe17facce507406b4f2
#
_entry.id   63ee1517bf363fe17facce507406b4f2
#
_cell.length_a   1.000
_cell.length_b   1.000
_cell.length_c   1.000
_cell.angle_alpha   90.00
_cell.angle_beta   90.00
_cell.angle_gamma   90.00
#
_symmetry.space_group_name_H-M   'P 1'
#
loop_
_entity.id
_entity.type
_entity.pdbx_description
1 polymer ?
#
loop_
_entity_poly.entity_id
_entity_poly.type
_entity_poly.pdbx_seq_one_letter_code
_entity_poly.pdbx_strand_id
1 'polypeptide(L)'
;ILSMTTKSITAPIAIITSQQIGAIPSLAVGFVLITGIIGALFGTIVFKIFKVKYETSKGFALGLVSHGIGTARAIEISEKAAAFGALAMGLSGIFTAVFLPMIITFFK
;
A
#
# COMPACT_ATOMS: atom_id res chain seq x y z
N ILE A 1 -13.11 11.38 3.46
CA ILE A 1 -13.24 9.92 3.62
C ILE A 1 -12.81 9.21 2.34
N LEU A 2 -13.40 9.52 1.16
CA LEU A 2 -13.07 8.85 -0.11
C LEU A 2 -11.56 8.89 -0.45
N SER A 3 -10.87 10.00 -0.18
CA SER A 3 -9.42 10.11 -0.43
C SER A 3 -8.57 9.15 0.42
N MET A 4 -9.11 8.65 1.53
CA MET A 4 -8.42 7.66 2.38
C MET A 4 -8.52 6.23 1.85
N THR A 5 -9.48 5.94 0.98
CA THR A 5 -9.67 4.58 0.44
C THR A 5 -8.50 4.12 -0.42
N THR A 6 -7.74 5.06 -0.98
CA THR A 6 -6.58 4.81 -1.84
C THR A 6 -5.24 4.89 -1.11
N LYS A 7 -5.22 4.97 0.22
CA LYS A 7 -4.00 5.21 1.01
C LYS A 7 -2.92 4.13 0.92
N SER A 8 -3.28 2.91 0.55
CA SER A 8 -2.37 1.74 0.55
C SER A 8 -2.01 1.27 -0.87
N ILE A 9 -2.04 2.17 -1.85
CA ILE A 9 -1.58 1.91 -3.22
C ILE A 9 -0.55 2.95 -3.63
N THR A 10 0.07 2.78 -4.79
CA THR A 10 1.08 3.74 -5.28
C THR A 10 0.44 5.09 -5.64
N ALA A 11 1.20 6.18 -5.47
CA ALA A 11 0.68 7.52 -5.73
C ALA A 11 0.07 7.73 -7.12
N PRO A 12 0.66 7.24 -8.23
CA PRO A 12 0.03 7.37 -9.55
C PRO A 12 -1.33 6.70 -9.65
N ILE A 13 -1.47 5.49 -9.10
CA ILE A 13 -2.74 4.76 -9.09
C ILE A 13 -3.75 5.47 -8.17
N ALA A 14 -3.30 5.99 -7.03
CA ALA A 14 -4.14 6.74 -6.11
C ALA A 14 -4.73 8.01 -6.76
N ILE A 15 -3.96 8.72 -7.57
CA ILE A 15 -4.43 9.90 -8.31
C ILE A 15 -5.56 9.51 -9.25
N ILE A 16 -5.31 8.53 -10.12
CA ILE A 16 -6.29 8.10 -11.14
C ILE A 16 -7.56 7.57 -10.47
N THR A 17 -7.40 6.67 -9.49
CA THR A 17 -8.53 6.06 -8.79
C THR A 17 -9.33 7.09 -8.00
N SER A 18 -8.65 8.06 -7.36
CA SER A 18 -9.34 9.11 -6.61
C SER A 18 -10.20 10.01 -7.52
N GLN A 19 -9.73 10.31 -8.72
CA GLN A 19 -10.51 11.04 -9.71
C GLN A 19 -11.76 10.26 -10.15
N GLN A 20 -11.64 8.96 -10.36
CA GLN A 20 -12.76 8.09 -10.76
C GLN A 20 -13.86 8.02 -9.69
N ILE A 21 -13.50 8.05 -8.41
CA ILE A 21 -14.45 7.93 -7.29
C ILE A 21 -14.91 9.28 -6.74
N GLY A 22 -14.49 10.40 -7.33
CA GLY A 22 -14.84 11.75 -6.88
C GLY A 22 -14.12 12.16 -5.59
N ALA A 23 -12.96 11.59 -5.30
CA ALA A 23 -12.09 11.97 -4.19
C ALA A 23 -11.15 13.11 -4.62
N ILE A 24 -10.45 13.71 -3.65
CA ILE A 24 -9.46 14.77 -3.90
C ILE A 24 -8.09 14.14 -4.11
N PRO A 25 -7.49 14.19 -5.33
CA PRO A 25 -6.23 13.51 -5.63
C PRO A 25 -5.05 13.94 -4.74
N SER A 26 -4.93 15.23 -4.44
CA SER A 26 -3.85 15.74 -3.59
C SER A 26 -3.92 15.19 -2.16
N LEU A 27 -5.11 15.06 -1.61
CA LEU A 27 -5.31 14.41 -0.30
C LEU A 27 -5.03 12.90 -0.37
N ALA A 28 -5.42 12.25 -1.46
CA ALA A 28 -5.13 10.83 -1.66
C ALA A 28 -3.63 10.57 -1.65
N VAL A 29 -2.84 11.38 -2.37
CA VAL A 29 -1.37 11.29 -2.36
C VAL A 29 -0.80 11.56 -0.98
N GLY A 30 -1.31 12.57 -0.27
CA GLY A 30 -0.89 12.85 1.11
C GLY A 30 -1.07 11.64 2.03
N PHE A 31 -2.23 10.98 1.98
CA PHE A 31 -2.48 9.77 2.77
C PHE A 31 -1.59 8.60 2.36
N VAL A 32 -1.32 8.43 1.07
CA VAL A 32 -0.39 7.41 0.55
C VAL A 32 1.01 7.62 1.15
N LEU A 33 1.53 8.84 1.11
CA LEU A 33 2.87 9.15 1.65
C LEU A 33 2.94 8.92 3.15
N ILE A 34 1.97 9.43 3.91
CA ILE A 34 1.92 9.26 5.37
C ILE A 34 1.85 7.77 5.74
N THR A 35 0.97 7.01 5.09
CA THR A 35 0.84 5.56 5.34
C THR A 35 2.13 4.83 4.99
N GLY A 36 2.76 5.18 3.86
CA GLY A 36 4.02 4.59 3.43
C GLY A 36 5.15 4.80 4.42
N ILE A 37 5.32 6.04 4.88
CA ILE A 37 6.36 6.41 5.85
C ILE A 37 6.14 5.72 7.18
N ILE A 38 4.92 5.78 7.73
CA ILE A 38 4.58 5.13 9.00
C ILE A 38 4.83 3.62 8.91
N GLY A 39 4.34 2.97 7.86
CA GLY A 39 4.54 1.54 7.69
C GLY A 39 5.99 1.13 7.53
N ALA A 40 6.80 1.90 6.81
CA ALA A 40 8.22 1.64 6.64
C ALA A 40 9.01 1.82 7.96
N LEU A 41 8.67 2.84 8.75
CA LEU A 41 9.34 3.10 10.02
C LEU A 41 8.96 2.08 11.11
N PHE A 42 7.69 1.79 11.25
CA PHE A 42 7.17 0.96 12.34
C PHE A 42 7.00 -0.51 11.98
N GLY A 43 6.99 -0.86 10.69
CA GLY A 43 6.77 -2.25 10.23
C GLY A 43 7.74 -3.24 10.83
N THR A 44 9.03 -2.91 10.90
CA THR A 44 10.05 -3.78 11.50
C THR A 44 9.85 -3.99 13.00
N ILE A 45 9.37 -2.96 13.71
CA ILE A 45 9.03 -3.06 15.13
C ILE A 45 7.84 -3.99 15.33
N VAL A 46 6.81 -3.84 14.51
CA VAL A 46 5.63 -4.72 14.52
C VAL A 46 6.03 -6.18 14.27
N PHE A 47 6.91 -6.44 13.30
CA PHE A 47 7.41 -7.78 13.02
C PHE A 47 8.14 -8.41 14.22
N LYS A 48 8.87 -7.61 14.98
CA LYS A 48 9.54 -8.07 16.22
C LYS A 48 8.52 -8.40 17.32
N ILE A 49 7.53 -7.53 17.52
CA ILE A 49 6.50 -7.72 18.56
C ILE A 49 5.69 -8.98 18.26
N PHE A 50 5.23 -9.16 17.01
CA PHE A 50 4.44 -10.33 16.59
C PHE A 50 5.29 -11.55 16.22
N LYS A 51 6.63 -11.47 16.37
CA LYS A 51 7.57 -12.56 16.09
C LYS A 51 7.41 -13.14 14.68
N VAL A 52 7.20 -12.29 13.69
CA VAL A 52 7.10 -12.70 12.28
C VAL A 52 8.45 -13.21 11.82
N LYS A 53 8.53 -14.49 11.45
CA LYS A 53 9.79 -15.16 11.10
C LYS A 53 10.12 -15.09 9.61
N TYR A 54 9.11 -15.28 8.76
CA TYR A 54 9.32 -15.43 7.32
C TYR A 54 9.55 -14.09 6.63
N GLU A 55 10.64 -14.01 5.87
CA GLU A 55 10.99 -12.83 5.06
C GLU A 55 9.92 -12.52 4.00
N THR A 56 9.33 -13.57 3.40
CA THR A 56 8.24 -13.44 2.44
C THR A 56 7.04 -12.73 3.04
N SER A 57 6.66 -13.07 4.27
CA SER A 57 5.55 -12.45 4.99
C SER A 57 5.85 -10.99 5.33
N LYS A 58 7.08 -10.68 5.76
CA LYS A 58 7.51 -9.31 6.05
C LYS A 58 7.45 -8.44 4.79
N GLY A 59 8.01 -8.94 3.69
CA GLY A 59 8.00 -8.24 2.42
C GLY A 59 6.60 -8.01 1.90
N PHE A 60 5.76 -9.05 1.91
CA PHE A 60 4.37 -8.96 1.47
C PHE A 60 3.59 -7.93 2.27
N ALA A 61 3.71 -7.94 3.60
CA ALA A 61 3.03 -6.99 4.47
C ALA A 61 3.48 -5.54 4.20
N LEU A 62 4.80 -5.31 4.05
CA LEU A 62 5.34 -3.98 3.74
C LEU A 62 4.85 -3.47 2.38
N GLY A 63 4.85 -4.30 1.37
CA GLY A 63 4.35 -3.94 0.04
C GLY A 63 2.85 -3.67 0.01
N LEU A 64 2.07 -4.46 0.75
CA LEU A 64 0.63 -4.32 0.82
C LEU A 64 0.19 -3.03 1.53
N VAL A 65 0.81 -2.72 2.67
CA VAL A 65 0.42 -1.58 3.52
C VAL A 65 1.08 -0.29 3.10
N SER A 66 2.37 -0.36 2.73
CA SER A 66 3.23 0.81 2.50
C SER A 66 3.72 0.94 1.07
N HIS A 67 3.16 0.16 0.14
CA HIS A 67 3.40 0.20 -1.31
C HIS A 67 4.88 0.38 -1.68
N GLY A 68 5.23 1.38 -2.48
CA GLY A 68 6.61 1.59 -2.95
C GLY A 68 7.61 1.86 -1.81
N ILE A 69 7.23 2.65 -0.81
CA ILE A 69 8.09 2.96 0.35
C ILE A 69 8.32 1.69 1.18
N GLY A 70 7.28 0.90 1.41
CA GLY A 70 7.38 -0.36 2.12
C GLY A 70 8.18 -1.41 1.36
N THR A 71 8.04 -1.47 0.04
CA THR A 71 8.83 -2.37 -0.82
C THR A 71 10.32 -1.97 -0.78
N ALA A 72 10.63 -0.68 -0.82
CA ALA A 72 12.00 -0.20 -0.64
C ALA A 72 12.55 -0.61 0.73
N ARG A 73 11.76 -0.54 1.79
CA ARG A 73 12.15 -1.04 3.12
C ARG A 73 12.37 -2.56 3.13
N ALA A 74 11.58 -3.31 2.37
CA ALA A 74 11.73 -4.76 2.25
C ALA A 74 13.07 -5.17 1.62
N ILE A 75 13.64 -4.35 0.72
CA ILE A 75 14.97 -4.59 0.14
C ILE A 75 16.04 -4.69 1.23
N GLU A 76 15.94 -3.87 2.27
CA GLU A 76 16.89 -3.89 3.39
C GLU A 76 16.79 -5.17 4.24
N ILE A 77 15.67 -5.89 4.16
CA ILE A 77 15.49 -7.18 4.86
C ILE A 77 16.14 -8.29 4.04
N SER A 78 15.74 -8.48 2.78
CA SER A 78 16.30 -9.44 1.85
C SER A 78 15.74 -9.26 0.43
N GLU A 79 16.39 -9.86 -0.57
CA GLU A 79 15.87 -9.91 -1.95
C GLU A 79 14.52 -10.63 -2.02
N LYS A 80 14.35 -11.69 -1.23
CA LYS A 80 13.08 -12.42 -1.13
C LYS A 80 11.97 -11.55 -0.57
N ALA A 81 12.23 -10.79 0.49
CA ALA A 81 11.28 -9.83 1.03
C ALA A 81 10.92 -8.75 0.01
N ALA A 82 11.91 -8.24 -0.73
CA ALA A 82 11.69 -7.26 -1.78
C ALA A 82 10.79 -7.78 -2.89
N ALA A 83 11.03 -9.02 -3.37
CA ALA A 83 10.22 -9.65 -4.41
C ALA A 83 8.74 -9.80 -3.97
N PHE A 84 8.49 -10.27 -2.76
CA PHE A 84 7.14 -10.38 -2.23
C PHE A 84 6.50 -9.02 -1.93
N GLY A 85 7.29 -8.03 -1.57
CA GLY A 85 6.83 -6.64 -1.42
C GLY A 85 6.35 -6.06 -2.76
N ALA A 86 7.13 -6.24 -3.82
CA ALA A 86 6.77 -5.81 -5.16
C ALA A 86 5.51 -6.52 -5.66
N LEU A 87 5.40 -7.83 -5.42
CA LEU A 87 4.22 -8.62 -5.76
C LEU A 87 2.97 -8.08 -5.04
N ALA A 88 3.05 -7.88 -3.74
CA ALA A 88 1.95 -7.37 -2.92
C ALA A 88 1.51 -5.98 -3.37
N MET A 89 2.48 -5.10 -3.64
CA MET A 89 2.22 -3.75 -4.14
C MET A 89 1.48 -3.77 -5.48
N GLY A 90 1.93 -4.58 -6.42
CA GLY A 90 1.31 -4.73 -7.73
C GLY A 90 -0.11 -5.29 -7.65
N LEU A 91 -0.31 -6.37 -6.90
CA LEU A 91 -1.63 -6.99 -6.70
C LEU A 91 -2.60 -6.03 -6.00
N SER A 92 -2.17 -5.34 -4.95
CA SER A 92 -2.98 -4.35 -4.24
C SER A 92 -3.39 -3.19 -5.15
N GLY A 93 -2.46 -2.70 -5.97
CA GLY A 93 -2.72 -1.63 -6.92
C GLY A 93 -3.77 -2.02 -7.95
N ILE A 94 -3.61 -3.19 -8.59
CA ILE A 94 -4.55 -3.70 -9.59
C ILE A 94 -5.93 -3.93 -8.96
N PHE A 95 -5.96 -4.61 -7.83
CA PHE A 95 -7.21 -4.92 -7.12
C PHE A 95 -7.96 -3.63 -6.77
N THR A 96 -7.28 -2.66 -6.17
CA THR A 96 -7.90 -1.38 -5.78
C THR A 96 -8.38 -0.59 -6.98
N ALA A 97 -7.58 -0.51 -8.05
CA ALA A 97 -7.93 0.24 -9.26
C ALA A 97 -9.18 -0.32 -9.95
N VAL A 98 -9.38 -1.65 -9.91
CA VAL A 98 -10.52 -2.31 -10.55
C VAL A 98 -11.75 -2.31 -9.64
N PHE A 99 -11.60 -2.76 -8.39
CA PHE A 99 -12.75 -3.03 -7.51
C PHE A 99 -13.24 -1.80 -6.75
N LEU A 100 -12.38 -0.88 -6.37
CA LEU A 100 -12.80 0.29 -5.57
C LEU A 100 -13.80 1.18 -6.31
N PRO A 101 -13.60 1.56 -7.59
CA PRO A 101 -14.60 2.32 -8.34
C PRO A 101 -15.93 1.57 -8.48
N MET A 102 -15.87 0.24 -8.72
CA MET A 102 -17.08 -0.58 -8.79
C MET A 102 -17.87 -0.56 -7.49
N ILE A 103 -17.20 -0.76 -6.36
CA ILE A 103 -17.85 -0.78 -5.04
C ILE A 103 -18.47 0.59 -4.74
N ILE A 104 -17.77 1.67 -4.96
CA ILE A 104 -18.26 3.01 -4.68
C ILE A 104 -19.45 3.36 -5.57
N THR A 105 -19.40 3.00 -6.84
CA THR A 105 -20.53 3.20 -7.77
C THR A 105 -21.76 2.38 -7.35
N PHE A 106 -21.56 1.16 -6.87
CA PHE A 106 -22.66 0.32 -6.39
C PHE A 106 -23.38 0.90 -5.17
N PHE A 107 -22.64 1.58 -4.27
CA PHE A 107 -23.21 2.20 -3.06
C PHE A 107 -23.64 3.67 -3.23
N LYS A 108 -23.49 4.21 -4.40
CA LYS A 108 -24.09 5.51 -4.76
C LYS A 108 -25.53 5.31 -5.20
#